data_67972121cabfd7d571377db415b981b3
#
_entry.id   67972121cabfd7d571377db415b981b3
#
_cell.length_a   1.000
_cell.length_b   1.000
_cell.length_c   1.000
_cell.angle_alpha   90.00
_cell.angle_beta   90.00
_cell.angle_gamma   90.00
#
_symmetry.space_group_name_H-M   'P 1'
#
loop_
_entity.id
_entity.type
_entity.pdbx_description
1 polymer ?
#
loop_
_entity_poly.entity_id
_entity_poly.type
_entity_poly.pdbx_seq_one_letter_code
_entity_poly.pdbx_strand_id
1 'polypeptide(L)'
;MSGCDKFIGMLFLARDVTHSVHLNTRSYAKHQALGGFYDGIIDLADKFAEMYQGKYGLIGPIALMSAKKTSNVVEFLEDQAAEIESIRYDVVDRECTPLQNVIDEIVGLYYTTLYKLKFLA
;
A
#
# COMPACT_ATOMS: atom_id res chain seq x y z
N MET A 1 1.22 -18.67 10.61
CA MET A 1 1.05 -17.87 9.40
C MET A 1 0.85 -16.41 9.75
N SER A 2 1.62 -15.55 9.16
CA SER A 2 1.70 -14.14 9.55
C SER A 2 0.61 -13.24 8.97
N GLY A 3 -0.14 -13.69 7.98
CA GLY A 3 -1.03 -12.82 7.24
C GLY A 3 -0.34 -12.00 6.16
N CYS A 4 0.87 -12.39 5.78
CA CYS A 4 1.64 -11.68 4.76
C CYS A 4 0.92 -11.67 3.39
N ASP A 5 0.25 -12.76 3.03
CA ASP A 5 -0.54 -12.84 1.81
C ASP A 5 -1.65 -11.77 1.78
N LYS A 6 -2.29 -11.53 2.92
CA LYS A 6 -3.34 -10.51 3.04
C LYS A 6 -2.76 -9.11 3.01
N PHE A 7 -1.60 -8.91 3.64
CA PHE A 7 -0.91 -7.63 3.60
C PHE A 7 -0.55 -7.24 2.16
N ILE A 8 0.04 -8.17 1.39
CA ILE A 8 0.36 -7.92 -0.02
C ILE A 8 -0.92 -7.69 -0.83
N GLY A 9 -1.96 -8.49 -0.58
CA GLY A 9 -3.26 -8.31 -1.26
C GLY A 9 -3.86 -6.93 -1.01
N MET A 10 -3.71 -6.40 0.20
CA MET A 10 -4.13 -5.06 0.56
C MET A 10 -3.38 -3.99 -0.25
N LEU A 11 -2.08 -4.19 -0.47
CA LEU A 11 -1.27 -3.26 -1.28
C LEU A 11 -1.65 -3.35 -2.77
N PHE A 12 -1.95 -4.55 -3.27
CA PHE A 12 -2.47 -4.71 -4.63
C PHE A 12 -3.80 -3.99 -4.81
N LEU A 13 -4.68 -4.09 -3.82
CA LEU A 13 -5.95 -3.37 -3.84
C LEU A 13 -5.74 -1.86 -3.88
N ALA A 14 -4.80 -1.35 -3.07
CA ALA A 14 -4.47 0.07 -3.05
C ALA A 14 -3.99 0.54 -4.43
N ARG A 15 -3.18 -0.26 -5.10
CA ARG A 15 -2.72 0.04 -6.45
C ARG A 15 -3.90 0.15 -7.42
N ASP A 16 -4.81 -0.82 -7.39
CA ASP A 16 -5.93 -0.85 -8.32
C ASP A 16 -6.91 0.29 -8.07
N VAL A 17 -7.25 0.56 -6.82
CA VAL A 17 -8.16 1.66 -6.45
C VAL A 17 -7.58 3.01 -6.88
N THR A 18 -6.31 3.26 -6.55
CA THR A 18 -5.69 4.55 -6.88
C THR A 18 -5.49 4.71 -8.39
N HIS A 19 -5.20 3.64 -9.11
CA HIS A 19 -5.08 3.67 -10.56
C HIS A 19 -6.43 4.02 -11.20
N SER A 20 -7.50 3.42 -10.70
CA SER A 20 -8.85 3.72 -11.18
C SER A 20 -9.22 5.19 -10.96
N VAL A 21 -8.97 5.74 -9.77
CA VAL A 21 -9.25 7.15 -9.47
C VAL A 21 -8.36 8.07 -10.30
N HIS A 22 -7.08 7.68 -10.49
CA HIS A 22 -6.13 8.40 -11.35
C HIS A 22 -6.69 8.60 -12.77
N LEU A 23 -7.30 7.57 -13.33
CA LEU A 23 -7.86 7.63 -14.67
C LEU A 23 -9.16 8.41 -14.74
N ASN A 24 -9.91 8.47 -13.64
CA ASN A 24 -11.24 9.07 -13.62
C ASN A 24 -11.29 10.51 -13.08
N THR A 25 -10.21 10.97 -12.43
CA THR A 25 -10.18 12.32 -11.89
C THR A 25 -10.09 13.37 -12.98
N ARG A 26 -10.66 14.54 -12.72
CA ARG A 26 -10.56 15.70 -13.60
C ARG A 26 -9.54 16.72 -13.07
N SER A 27 -8.89 16.41 -11.96
CA SER A 27 -7.85 17.24 -11.37
C SER A 27 -6.47 16.72 -11.80
N TYR A 28 -5.69 17.55 -12.47
CA TYR A 28 -4.35 17.17 -12.90
C TYR A 28 -3.44 16.89 -11.70
N ALA A 29 -3.56 17.69 -10.66
CA ALA A 29 -2.76 17.48 -9.44
C ALA A 29 -3.07 16.12 -8.80
N LYS A 30 -4.36 15.76 -8.70
CA LYS A 30 -4.78 14.46 -8.18
C LYS A 30 -4.31 13.32 -9.08
N HIS A 31 -4.42 13.49 -10.38
CA HIS A 31 -3.94 12.52 -11.37
C HIS A 31 -2.45 12.21 -11.16
N GLN A 32 -1.63 13.25 -11.01
CA GLN A 32 -0.19 13.09 -10.81
C GLN A 32 0.13 12.45 -9.45
N ALA A 33 -0.52 12.89 -8.38
CA ALA A 33 -0.29 12.33 -7.05
C ALA A 33 -0.60 10.84 -6.99
N LEU A 34 -1.74 10.45 -7.57
CA LEU A 34 -2.16 9.05 -7.61
C LEU A 34 -1.29 8.21 -8.53
N GLY A 35 -0.82 8.79 -9.65
CA GLY A 35 0.11 8.12 -10.55
C GLY A 35 1.41 7.72 -9.84
N GLY A 36 1.99 8.64 -9.09
CA GLY A 36 3.18 8.35 -8.28
C GLY A 36 2.93 7.28 -7.24
N PHE A 37 1.73 7.30 -6.63
CA PHE A 37 1.40 6.31 -5.61
C PHE A 37 1.29 4.90 -6.20
N TYR A 38 0.48 4.71 -7.25
CA TYR A 38 0.27 3.33 -7.72
C TYR A 38 1.53 2.73 -8.33
N ASP A 39 2.40 3.54 -8.93
CA ASP A 39 3.69 3.07 -9.41
C ASP A 39 4.59 2.66 -8.24
N GLY A 40 4.65 3.49 -7.22
CA GLY A 40 5.53 3.25 -6.07
C GLY A 40 5.08 2.09 -5.20
N ILE A 41 3.76 1.94 -4.99
CA ILE A 41 3.24 0.91 -4.09
C ILE A 41 3.51 -0.50 -4.61
N ILE A 42 3.46 -0.71 -5.93
CA ILE A 42 3.71 -2.04 -6.48
C ILE A 42 5.19 -2.41 -6.35
N ASP A 43 6.09 -1.46 -6.55
CA ASP A 43 7.51 -1.70 -6.35
C ASP A 43 7.83 -2.07 -4.89
N LEU A 44 7.21 -1.37 -3.95
CA LEU A 44 7.41 -1.65 -2.53
C LEU A 44 6.75 -2.97 -2.11
N ALA A 45 5.60 -3.30 -2.67
CA ALA A 45 4.94 -4.58 -2.42
C ALA A 45 5.84 -5.74 -2.89
N ASP A 46 6.41 -5.64 -4.08
CA ASP A 46 7.32 -6.64 -4.63
C ASP A 46 8.57 -6.76 -3.75
N LYS A 47 9.16 -5.64 -3.37
CA LYS A 47 10.34 -5.62 -2.51
C LYS A 47 10.06 -6.33 -1.18
N PHE A 48 8.93 -6.00 -0.55
CA PHE A 48 8.55 -6.63 0.71
C PHE A 48 8.34 -8.13 0.54
N ALA A 49 7.57 -8.52 -0.48
CA ALA A 49 7.26 -9.93 -0.73
C ALA A 49 8.51 -10.75 -0.99
N GLU A 50 9.44 -10.24 -1.81
CA GLU A 50 10.67 -10.95 -2.14
C GLU A 50 11.58 -11.07 -0.92
N MET A 51 11.73 -10.02 -0.12
CA MET A 51 12.52 -10.06 1.11
C MET A 51 11.91 -11.02 2.14
N TYR A 52 10.59 -10.99 2.28
CA TYR A 52 9.88 -11.91 3.18
C TYR A 52 10.12 -13.36 2.78
N GLN A 53 9.99 -13.66 1.49
CA GLN A 53 10.20 -15.01 0.96
C GLN A 53 11.65 -15.46 1.09
N GLY A 54 12.60 -14.55 0.98
CA GLY A 54 14.01 -14.85 1.18
C GLY A 54 14.32 -15.25 2.63
N LYS A 55 13.59 -14.69 3.58
CA LYS A 55 13.82 -14.99 5.00
C LYS A 55 12.98 -16.16 5.50
N TYR A 56 11.71 -16.22 5.12
CA TYR A 56 10.73 -17.14 5.72
C TYR A 56 10.23 -18.24 4.79
N GLY A 57 10.50 -18.14 3.49
CA GLY A 57 9.98 -19.08 2.49
C GLY A 57 8.78 -18.50 1.73
N LEU A 58 8.31 -19.26 0.76
CA LEU A 58 7.26 -18.78 -0.15
C LEU A 58 5.97 -18.43 0.58
N ILE A 59 5.40 -17.29 0.22
CA ILE A 59 4.12 -16.82 0.77
C ILE A 59 2.95 -17.68 0.26
N GLY A 60 3.05 -18.16 -0.98
CA GLY A 60 1.96 -18.83 -1.66
C GLY A 60 1.05 -17.84 -2.37
N PRO A 61 -0.16 -18.26 -2.76
CA PRO A 61 -1.08 -17.37 -3.47
C PRO A 61 -1.42 -16.14 -2.63
N ILE A 62 -1.42 -14.98 -3.30
CA ILE A 62 -1.79 -13.72 -2.64
C ILE A 62 -3.30 -13.67 -2.47
N ALA A 63 -3.76 -13.18 -1.32
CA ALA A 63 -5.18 -13.00 -1.03
C ALA A 63 -5.69 -11.78 -1.80
N LEU A 64 -6.15 -12.00 -3.03
CA LEU A 64 -6.67 -10.92 -3.87
C LEU A 64 -7.97 -10.39 -3.28
N MET A 65 -8.09 -9.08 -3.20
CA MET A 65 -9.23 -8.41 -2.61
C MET A 65 -10.02 -7.64 -3.66
N SER A 66 -11.33 -7.54 -3.44
CA SER A 66 -12.21 -6.69 -4.26
C SER A 66 -12.55 -5.43 -3.47
N ALA A 67 -12.47 -4.28 -4.12
CA ALA A 67 -12.89 -3.03 -3.52
C ALA A 67 -14.32 -2.72 -3.93
N LYS A 68 -15.05 -2.12 -3.00
CA LYS A 68 -16.24 -1.36 -3.38
C LYS A 68 -15.77 -0.08 -4.07
N LYS A 69 -16.59 0.44 -4.99
CA LYS A 69 -16.34 1.73 -5.62
C LYS A 69 -16.16 2.77 -4.51
N THR A 70 -15.01 3.43 -4.48
CA THR A 70 -14.78 4.47 -3.49
C THR A 70 -15.04 5.84 -4.10
N SER A 71 -15.74 6.69 -3.34
CA SER A 71 -15.94 8.09 -3.70
C SER A 71 -14.93 9.00 -3.02
N ASN A 72 -14.11 8.48 -2.09
CA ASN A 72 -13.18 9.26 -1.30
C ASN A 72 -11.85 8.53 -1.17
N VAL A 73 -10.95 8.81 -2.11
CA VAL A 73 -9.63 8.15 -2.13
C VAL A 73 -8.75 8.59 -0.96
N VAL A 74 -8.91 9.81 -0.47
CA VAL A 74 -8.15 10.29 0.71
C VAL A 74 -8.51 9.44 1.93
N GLU A 75 -9.79 9.27 2.20
CA GLU A 75 -10.26 8.44 3.32
C GLU A 75 -9.80 6.99 3.15
N PHE A 76 -9.89 6.45 1.93
CA PHE A 76 -9.42 5.10 1.64
C PHE A 76 -7.94 4.93 2.00
N LEU A 77 -7.08 5.87 1.58
CA LEU A 77 -5.65 5.79 1.87
C LEU A 77 -5.34 6.02 3.34
N GLU A 78 -6.09 6.91 4.01
CA GLU A 78 -5.93 7.11 5.45
C GLU A 78 -6.27 5.84 6.23
N ASP A 79 -7.35 5.19 5.87
CA ASP A 79 -7.78 3.94 6.52
C ASP A 79 -6.76 2.83 6.29
N GLN A 80 -6.23 2.71 5.08
CA GLN A 80 -5.20 1.72 4.79
C GLN A 80 -3.91 1.97 5.56
N ALA A 81 -3.46 3.22 5.64
CA ALA A 81 -2.26 3.56 6.39
C ALA A 81 -2.41 3.20 7.86
N ALA A 82 -3.57 3.50 8.46
CA ALA A 82 -3.87 3.14 9.83
C ALA A 82 -3.90 1.62 10.03
N GLU A 83 -4.50 0.90 9.10
CA GLU A 83 -4.55 -0.57 9.14
C GLU A 83 -3.14 -1.17 9.08
N ILE A 84 -2.28 -0.67 8.19
CA ILE A 84 -0.88 -1.16 8.09
C ILE A 84 -0.16 -0.96 9.41
N GLU A 85 -0.29 0.22 10.02
CA GLU A 85 0.34 0.50 11.32
C GLU A 85 -0.15 -0.46 12.42
N SER A 86 -1.43 -0.83 12.38
CA SER A 86 -2.01 -1.72 13.39
C SER A 86 -1.60 -3.18 13.23
N ILE A 87 -1.34 -3.65 12.01
CA ILE A 87 -1.06 -5.06 11.74
C ILE A 87 0.42 -5.39 11.53
N ARG A 88 1.29 -4.39 11.42
CA ARG A 88 2.67 -4.60 10.97
C ARG A 88 3.46 -5.59 11.82
N TYR A 89 3.22 -5.63 13.12
CA TYR A 89 3.92 -6.55 14.02
C TYR A 89 3.28 -7.93 14.09
N ASP A 90 2.09 -8.09 13.51
CA ASP A 90 1.47 -9.39 13.31
C ASP A 90 1.94 -10.02 12.00
N VAL A 91 2.22 -9.18 10.98
CA VAL A 91 2.69 -9.64 9.67
C VAL A 91 4.12 -10.14 9.75
N VAL A 92 4.97 -9.44 10.48
CA VAL A 92 6.38 -9.80 10.64
C VAL A 92 6.89 -9.32 11.99
N ASP A 93 7.84 -10.05 12.56
CA ASP A 93 8.40 -9.74 13.88
C ASP A 93 8.96 -8.33 13.95
N ARG A 94 8.75 -7.69 15.11
CA ARG A 94 9.26 -6.35 15.38
C ARG A 94 10.77 -6.27 15.19
N GLU A 95 11.48 -7.34 15.55
CA GLU A 95 12.94 -7.40 15.45
C GLU A 95 13.47 -7.60 14.04
N CYS A 96 12.59 -7.96 13.09
CA CYS A 96 12.98 -8.08 11.70
C CYS A 96 13.05 -6.69 11.07
N THR A 97 14.09 -5.93 11.43
CA THR A 97 14.21 -4.53 11.03
C THR A 97 14.29 -4.33 9.51
N PRO A 98 14.93 -5.19 8.70
CA PRO A 98 14.89 -5.00 7.26
C PRO A 98 13.47 -4.97 6.69
N LEU A 99 12.60 -5.85 7.15
CA LEU A 99 11.20 -5.87 6.69
C LEU A 99 10.38 -4.75 7.31
N GLN A 100 10.59 -4.46 8.59
CA GLN A 100 9.91 -3.32 9.21
C GLN A 100 10.30 -2.00 8.54
N ASN A 101 11.56 -1.87 8.09
CA ASN A 101 12.00 -0.68 7.37
C ASN A 101 11.31 -0.53 6.00
N VAL A 102 11.02 -1.64 5.32
CA VAL A 102 10.25 -1.59 4.08
C VAL A 102 8.81 -1.16 4.37
N ILE A 103 8.22 -1.65 5.46
CA ILE A 103 6.89 -1.17 5.89
C ILE A 103 6.93 0.33 6.18
N ASP A 104 8.00 0.85 6.77
CA ASP A 104 8.18 2.30 6.98
C ASP A 104 8.16 3.04 5.64
N GLU A 105 8.83 2.52 4.61
CA GLU A 105 8.80 3.13 3.27
C GLU A 105 7.39 3.11 2.67
N ILE A 106 6.67 2.00 2.87
CA ILE A 106 5.29 1.87 2.39
C ILE A 106 4.40 2.92 3.05
N VAL A 107 4.43 3.01 4.37
CA VAL A 107 3.64 4.00 5.12
C VAL A 107 4.04 5.42 4.71
N GLY A 108 5.33 5.66 4.52
CA GLY A 108 5.83 6.96 4.04
C GLY A 108 5.24 7.34 2.70
N LEU A 109 5.09 6.39 1.78
CA LEU A 109 4.46 6.63 0.49
C LEU A 109 2.99 7.04 0.64
N TYR A 110 2.23 6.39 1.54
CA TYR A 110 0.87 6.81 1.86
C TYR A 110 0.85 8.25 2.35
N TYR A 111 1.73 8.60 3.28
CA TYR A 111 1.75 9.94 3.88
C TYR A 111 2.10 11.02 2.87
N THR A 112 3.12 10.80 2.03
CA THR A 112 3.49 11.80 1.01
C THR A 112 2.39 11.97 -0.04
N THR A 113 1.71 10.88 -0.40
CA THR A 113 0.57 10.95 -1.32
C THR A 113 -0.60 11.71 -0.69
N LEU A 114 -0.91 11.42 0.57
CA LEU A 114 -1.96 12.14 1.31
C LEU A 114 -1.65 13.64 1.41
N TYR A 115 -0.39 14.00 1.65
CA TYR A 115 0.01 15.40 1.64
C TYR A 115 -0.35 16.07 0.30
N LYS A 116 0.00 15.42 -0.81
CA LYS A 116 -0.28 15.98 -2.14
C LYS A 116 -1.77 16.09 -2.40
N LEU A 117 -2.54 15.07 -2.03
CA LEU A 117 -3.98 15.04 -2.27
C LEU A 117 -4.73 16.07 -1.42
N LYS A 118 -4.28 16.31 -0.21
CA LYS A 118 -4.98 17.23 0.72
C LYS A 118 -4.63 18.68 0.50
N PHE A 119 -3.39 18.99 0.11
CA PHE A 119 -2.87 20.35 0.19
C PHE A 119 -2.41 20.93 -1.14
N LEU A 120 -2.18 20.12 -2.17
CA LEU A 120 -1.71 20.61 -3.46
C LEU A 120 -2.85 20.54 -4.48
N ALA A 121 -3.24 21.71 -4.98
CA ALA A 121 -4.31 21.82 -5.96
C ALA A 121 -3.82 21.49 -7.37
#